data_662d4795670b80ac56497e3fcd69fa33
#
_entry.id   662d4795670b80ac56497e3fcd69fa33
#
_cell.length_a   1.000
_cell.length_b   1.000
_cell.length_c   1.000
_cell.angle_alpha   90.00
_cell.angle_beta   90.00
_cell.angle_gamma   90.00
#
_symmetry.space_group_name_H-M   'P 1'
#
loop_
_entity.id
_entity.type
_entity.pdbx_description
1 polymer ?
#
loop_
_entity_poly.entity_id
_entity_poly.type
_entity_poly.pdbx_seq_one_letter_code
_entity_poly.pdbx_strand_id
1 'polypeptide(L)'
;TKTPKKRFMHGEVALIRLSWGRSGVKHAGVTIMKQSGEYIFGANTYGDKKILQGTFKDIYYAVKLSLGPGEYFIKAGLSGKTDKEVLEFVEDGPSIIIEMPKEATKWGGVAFLPHDWGDKDVKL
;
A
#
# COMPACT_ATOMS: atom_id res chain seq x y z
N THR A 1 3.24 22.97 -6.43
CA THR A 1 3.38 21.52 -6.35
C THR A 1 3.80 21.09 -4.97
N LYS A 2 3.09 20.13 -4.41
CA LYS A 2 3.42 19.61 -3.09
C LYS A 2 4.45 18.49 -3.20
N THR A 3 5.46 18.53 -2.34
CA THR A 3 6.38 17.41 -2.22
C THR A 3 5.62 16.21 -1.63
N PRO A 4 5.72 15.03 -2.24
CA PRO A 4 5.07 13.84 -1.69
C PRO A 4 5.56 13.56 -0.27
N LYS A 5 4.65 13.15 0.58
CA LYS A 5 4.97 12.78 1.95
C LYS A 5 5.74 11.44 1.94
N LYS A 6 6.83 11.37 2.67
CA LYS A 6 7.66 10.17 2.75
C LYS A 6 7.65 9.50 4.12
N ARG A 7 7.34 10.25 5.18
CA ARG A 7 7.35 9.74 6.54
C ARG A 7 5.94 9.66 7.08
N PHE A 8 5.61 8.51 7.62
CA PHE A 8 4.29 8.24 8.17
C PHE A 8 4.44 7.63 9.55
N MET A 9 3.51 7.96 10.41
CA MET A 9 3.40 7.25 11.69
C MET A 9 2.70 5.92 11.48
N HIS A 10 3.06 4.93 12.26
CA HIS A 10 2.36 3.66 12.29
C HIS A 10 0.84 3.89 12.42
N GLY A 11 0.07 3.25 11.57
CA GLY A 11 -1.39 3.35 11.59
C GLY A 11 -1.96 4.56 10.86
N GLU A 12 -1.11 5.46 10.37
CA GLU A 12 -1.57 6.60 9.60
C GLU A 12 -2.12 6.13 8.25
N VAL A 13 -3.13 6.82 7.72
CA VAL A 13 -3.66 6.52 6.40
C VAL A 13 -2.84 7.26 5.35
N ALA A 14 -2.29 6.51 4.40
CA ALA A 14 -1.61 7.08 3.25
C ALA A 14 -2.57 7.11 2.06
N LEU A 15 -2.45 8.16 1.27
CA LEU A 15 -3.20 8.31 0.04
C LEU A 15 -2.22 8.25 -1.12
N ILE A 16 -2.32 7.21 -1.93
CA ILE A 16 -1.42 6.97 -3.04
C ILE A 16 -2.19 7.25 -4.34
N ARG A 17 -1.64 8.13 -5.16
CA ARG A 17 -2.24 8.47 -6.44
C ARG A 17 -1.52 7.73 -7.56
N LEU A 18 -2.28 7.02 -8.38
CA LEU A 18 -1.80 6.43 -9.61
C LEU A 18 -2.36 7.20 -10.79
N SER A 19 -1.48 7.63 -11.69
CA SER A 19 -1.88 8.37 -12.89
C SER A 19 -1.30 7.70 -14.12
N TRP A 20 -2.02 7.76 -15.22
CA TRP A 20 -1.55 7.14 -16.47
C TRP A 20 -2.05 7.93 -17.68
N GLY A 21 -1.29 7.83 -18.79
CA GLY A 21 -1.65 8.51 -20.03
C GLY A 21 -2.08 7.56 -21.14
N ARG A 22 -1.94 6.24 -20.93
CA ARG A 22 -2.25 5.28 -21.99
C ARG A 22 -3.72 4.84 -21.93
N SER A 23 -4.22 4.38 -23.08
CA SER A 23 -5.58 3.83 -23.18
C SER A 23 -5.59 2.34 -22.81
N GLY A 24 -6.78 1.80 -22.61
CA GLY A 24 -6.97 0.37 -22.38
C GLY A 24 -6.81 -0.06 -20.94
N VAL A 25 -6.49 0.84 -20.03
CA VAL A 25 -6.37 0.51 -18.61
C VAL A 25 -7.74 0.28 -18.01
N LYS A 26 -7.94 -0.91 -17.48
CA LYS A 26 -9.19 -1.29 -16.80
C LYS A 26 -8.98 -1.53 -15.31
N HIS A 27 -7.76 -1.83 -14.90
CA HIS A 27 -7.44 -2.12 -13.51
C HIS A 27 -6.09 -1.55 -13.12
N ALA A 28 -5.95 -1.25 -11.85
CA ALA A 28 -4.71 -0.74 -11.27
C ALA A 28 -4.42 -1.49 -9.98
N GLY A 29 -3.14 -1.61 -9.64
CA GLY A 29 -2.70 -2.30 -8.44
C GLY A 29 -1.55 -1.58 -7.76
N VAL A 30 -1.44 -1.84 -6.45
CA VAL A 30 -0.38 -1.30 -5.61
C VAL A 30 0.24 -2.46 -4.84
N THR A 31 1.55 -2.46 -4.75
CA THR A 31 2.31 -3.44 -3.96
C THR A 31 3.25 -2.71 -3.02
N ILE A 32 3.31 -3.16 -1.79
CA ILE A 32 4.23 -2.66 -0.77
C ILE A 32 5.29 -3.73 -0.53
N MET A 33 6.55 -3.34 -0.65
CA MET A 33 7.70 -4.23 -0.54
C MET A 33 8.69 -3.70 0.47
N LYS A 34 9.46 -4.58 1.08
CA LYS A 34 10.64 -4.18 1.84
C LYS A 34 11.83 -3.97 0.91
N GLN A 35 12.82 -3.24 1.39
CA GLN A 35 14.07 -3.02 0.65
C GLN A 35 14.75 -4.32 0.29
N SER A 36 14.62 -5.33 1.11
CA SER A 36 15.16 -6.67 0.84
C SER A 36 14.47 -7.40 -0.30
N GLY A 37 13.39 -6.83 -0.86
CA GLY A 37 12.61 -7.49 -1.90
C GLY A 37 11.44 -8.30 -1.37
N GLU A 38 11.25 -8.32 -0.06
CA GLU A 38 10.16 -9.08 0.54
C GLU A 38 8.81 -8.43 0.26
N TYR A 39 7.89 -9.23 -0.25
CA TYR A 39 6.52 -8.81 -0.53
C TYR A 39 5.75 -8.70 0.78
N ILE A 40 5.23 -7.52 1.06
CA ILE A 40 4.50 -7.27 2.31
C ILE A 40 3.00 -7.32 2.10
N PHE A 41 2.50 -6.57 1.12
CA PHE A 41 1.08 -6.51 0.85
C PHE A 41 0.85 -5.99 -0.55
N GLY A 42 -0.20 -6.50 -1.19
CA GLY A 42 -0.60 -5.99 -2.50
C GLY A 42 -2.08 -6.13 -2.68
N ALA A 43 -2.65 -5.22 -3.46
CA ALA A 43 -4.05 -5.25 -3.81
C ALA A 43 -4.22 -4.64 -5.20
N ASN A 44 -5.27 -5.06 -5.90
CA ASN A 44 -5.62 -4.47 -7.18
C ASN A 44 -7.12 -4.38 -7.33
N THR A 45 -7.56 -3.50 -8.22
CA THR A 45 -8.99 -3.27 -8.43
C THR A 45 -9.69 -4.49 -9.00
N TYR A 46 -8.98 -5.33 -9.74
CA TYR A 46 -9.57 -6.56 -10.28
C TYR A 46 -9.94 -7.52 -9.14
N GLY A 47 -8.99 -7.78 -8.23
CA GLY A 47 -9.23 -8.66 -7.09
C GLY A 47 -10.29 -8.11 -6.14
N ASP A 48 -10.32 -6.79 -5.97
CA ASP A 48 -11.30 -6.13 -5.09
C ASP A 48 -12.64 -5.88 -5.80
N LYS A 49 -12.79 -6.33 -7.04
CA LYS A 49 -14.00 -6.21 -7.84
C LYS A 49 -14.44 -4.76 -8.02
N LYS A 50 -13.48 -3.85 -8.17
CA LYS A 50 -13.73 -2.45 -8.48
C LYS A 50 -13.51 -2.24 -9.98
N ILE A 51 -14.43 -1.55 -10.61
CA ILE A 51 -14.34 -1.27 -12.04
C ILE A 51 -13.96 0.19 -12.22
N LEU A 52 -12.86 0.42 -12.95
CA LEU A 52 -12.47 1.75 -13.35
C LEU A 52 -13.27 2.13 -14.59
N GLN A 53 -14.23 3.03 -14.43
CA GLN A 53 -15.14 3.40 -15.51
C GLN A 53 -14.70 4.65 -16.23
N GLY A 54 -15.04 4.71 -17.53
CA GLY A 54 -14.86 5.90 -18.33
C GLY A 54 -13.42 6.16 -18.72
N THR A 55 -13.12 7.45 -18.86
CA THR A 55 -11.80 7.91 -19.27
C THR A 55 -10.92 8.27 -18.09
N PHE A 56 -11.07 7.57 -16.99
CA PHE A 56 -10.24 7.80 -15.80
C PHE A 56 -8.77 7.76 -16.16
N LYS A 57 -8.05 8.79 -15.76
CA LYS A 57 -6.60 8.90 -15.95
C LYS A 57 -5.86 8.83 -14.62
N ASP A 58 -6.57 8.78 -13.51
CA ASP A 58 -5.97 8.59 -12.20
C ASP A 58 -6.95 7.91 -11.24
N ILE A 59 -6.38 7.36 -10.18
CA ILE A 59 -7.13 6.75 -9.10
C ILE A 59 -6.33 6.93 -7.82
N TYR A 60 -7.03 7.00 -6.70
CA TYR A 60 -6.41 7.10 -5.38
C TYR A 60 -6.61 5.80 -4.63
N TYR A 61 -5.54 5.35 -4.00
CA TYR A 61 -5.55 4.18 -3.14
C TYR A 61 -5.30 4.64 -1.71
N ALA A 62 -6.31 4.50 -0.85
CA ALA A 62 -6.18 4.85 0.56
C ALA A 62 -5.86 3.59 1.35
N VAL A 63 -4.78 3.61 2.11
CA VAL A 63 -4.35 2.44 2.87
C VAL A 63 -3.90 2.85 4.25
N LYS A 64 -4.36 2.12 5.26
CA LYS A 64 -3.91 2.31 6.63
C LYS A 64 -2.60 1.55 6.83
N LEU A 65 -1.55 2.26 7.22
CA LEU A 65 -0.21 1.71 7.32
C LEU A 65 0.00 1.02 8.66
N SER A 66 -0.62 -0.14 8.82
CA SER A 66 -0.46 -0.98 10.00
C SER A 66 0.80 -1.85 9.87
N LEU A 67 1.94 -1.17 9.73
CA LEU A 67 3.24 -1.78 9.47
C LEU A 67 4.21 -1.45 10.59
N GLY A 68 5.17 -2.33 10.80
CA GLY A 68 6.28 -2.07 11.72
C GLY A 68 7.19 -0.96 11.20
N PRO A 69 8.08 -0.45 12.05
CA PRO A 69 8.98 0.63 11.66
C PRO A 69 9.94 0.16 10.57
N GLY A 70 10.30 1.06 9.68
CA GLY A 70 11.26 0.77 8.62
C GLY A 70 10.93 1.46 7.32
N GLU A 71 11.72 1.13 6.31
CA GLU A 71 11.55 1.66 4.97
C GLU A 71 10.87 0.64 4.06
N TYR A 72 9.90 1.11 3.31
CA TYR A 72 9.12 0.29 2.39
C TYR A 72 9.09 0.96 1.03
N PHE A 73 8.89 0.16 -0.01
CA PHE A 73 8.79 0.66 -1.37
C PHE A 73 7.40 0.40 -1.93
N ILE A 74 6.90 1.36 -2.69
CA ILE A 74 5.59 1.27 -3.33
C ILE A 74 5.83 0.95 -4.80
N LYS A 75 5.21 -0.10 -5.27
CA LYS A 75 5.19 -0.45 -6.69
C LYS A 75 3.76 -0.37 -7.18
N ALA A 76 3.61 -0.12 -8.47
CA ALA A 76 2.29 0.03 -9.06
C ALA A 76 2.21 -0.71 -10.38
N GLY A 77 1.02 -1.16 -10.73
CA GLY A 77 0.76 -1.83 -11.99
C GLY A 77 -0.54 -1.38 -12.60
N LEU A 78 -0.60 -1.40 -13.91
CA LEU A 78 -1.80 -1.12 -14.68
C LEU A 78 -2.09 -2.35 -15.54
N SER A 79 -3.34 -2.75 -15.59
CA SER A 79 -3.74 -3.93 -16.35
C SER A 79 -4.98 -3.69 -17.19
N GLY A 80 -5.23 -4.62 -18.12
CA GLY A 80 -6.39 -4.60 -18.99
C GLY A 80 -7.58 -5.29 -18.36
N LYS A 81 -8.16 -6.26 -19.06
CA LYS A 81 -9.40 -6.91 -18.61
C LYS A 81 -9.23 -7.72 -17.33
N THR A 82 -8.03 -8.25 -17.09
CA THR A 82 -7.73 -9.01 -15.88
C THR A 82 -6.39 -8.53 -15.34
N ASP A 83 -6.08 -8.90 -14.10
CA ASP A 83 -4.81 -8.56 -13.46
C ASP A 83 -3.60 -9.25 -14.12
N LYS A 84 -3.85 -10.27 -14.94
CA LYS A 84 -2.79 -10.97 -15.68
C LYS A 84 -2.41 -10.29 -16.99
N GLU A 85 -3.25 -9.41 -17.49
CA GLU A 85 -2.97 -8.65 -18.71
C GLU A 85 -2.24 -7.36 -18.32
N VAL A 86 -0.98 -7.49 -17.94
CA VAL A 86 -0.18 -6.37 -17.47
C VAL A 86 0.15 -5.44 -18.63
N LEU A 87 -0.23 -4.18 -18.51
CA LEU A 87 0.04 -3.16 -19.50
C LEU A 87 1.24 -2.30 -19.14
N GLU A 88 1.42 -2.02 -17.85
CA GLU A 88 2.52 -1.22 -17.37
C GLU A 88 2.80 -1.58 -15.92
N PHE A 89 4.09 -1.61 -15.56
CA PHE A 89 4.50 -1.92 -14.21
C PHE A 89 5.62 -0.97 -13.79
N VAL A 90 5.43 -0.30 -12.66
CA VAL A 90 6.40 0.65 -12.11
C VAL A 90 7.11 -0.04 -10.95
N GLU A 91 8.36 -0.45 -11.18
CA GLU A 91 9.15 -1.13 -10.16
C GLU A 91 9.90 -0.17 -9.25
N ASP A 92 10.26 1.00 -9.76
CA ASP A 92 11.02 1.98 -9.01
C ASP A 92 10.12 3.07 -8.43
N GLY A 93 9.06 2.65 -7.75
CA GLY A 93 8.16 3.57 -7.11
C GLY A 93 8.78 4.23 -5.89
N PRO A 94 8.05 5.17 -5.27
CA PRO A 94 8.56 5.90 -4.13
C PRO A 94 8.78 5.01 -2.92
N SER A 95 9.72 5.41 -2.07
CA SER A 95 9.89 4.78 -0.76
C SER A 95 9.14 5.59 0.30
N ILE A 96 8.72 4.90 1.35
CA ILE A 96 8.10 5.52 2.52
C ILE A 96 8.80 4.98 3.77
N ILE A 97 8.79 5.79 4.81
CA ILE A 97 9.38 5.42 6.10
C ILE A 97 8.26 5.42 7.14
N ILE A 98 8.13 4.30 7.83
CA ILE A 98 7.15 4.17 8.91
C ILE A 98 7.87 4.36 10.24
N GLU A 99 7.33 5.26 11.05
CA GLU A 99 7.86 5.58 12.37
C GLU A 99 6.87 5.17 13.44
N MET A 100 7.37 4.73 14.58
CA MET A 100 6.54 4.36 15.71
C MET A 100 6.46 5.53 16.68
N PRO A 101 5.33 5.71 17.37
CA PRO A 101 5.25 6.64 18.49
C PRO A 101 6.26 6.26 19.57
N LYS A 102 6.80 7.24 20.29
CA LYS A 102 7.79 6.99 21.34
C LYS A 102 7.29 6.03 22.40
N GLU A 103 5.99 6.05 22.66
CA GLU A 103 5.35 5.21 23.68
C GLU A 103 5.20 3.75 23.25
N ALA A 104 5.26 3.49 21.94
CA ALA A 104 4.98 2.17 21.37
C ALA A 104 6.23 1.53 20.79
N THR A 105 7.34 1.59 21.50
CA THR A 105 8.66 1.30 20.93
C THR A 105 9.08 -0.15 20.96
N LYS A 106 8.25 -1.06 21.44
CA LYS A 106 8.70 -2.44 21.70
C LYS A 106 8.07 -3.49 20.80
N TRP A 107 7.43 -3.06 19.74
CA TRP A 107 6.96 -3.99 18.72
C TRP A 107 8.03 -4.17 17.65
N GLY A 108 8.10 -5.38 17.10
CA GLY A 108 9.00 -5.67 16.00
C GLY A 108 8.24 -6.24 14.83
N GLY A 109 8.95 -6.41 13.73
CA GLY A 109 8.40 -7.06 12.55
C GLY A 109 7.76 -6.10 11.57
N VAL A 110 7.20 -6.66 10.50
CA VAL A 110 6.68 -5.89 9.36
C VAL A 110 5.19 -5.63 9.46
N ALA A 111 4.47 -6.37 10.28
CA ALA A 111 3.03 -6.23 10.40
C ALA A 111 2.67 -5.87 11.83
N PHE A 112 1.60 -5.09 11.97
CA PHE A 112 1.03 -4.86 13.27
C PHE A 112 -0.25 -5.66 13.40
N LEU A 113 -0.27 -6.55 14.39
CA LEU A 113 -1.45 -7.34 14.71
C LEU A 113 -2.07 -6.77 15.97
N PRO A 114 -3.28 -6.26 15.90
CA PRO A 114 -3.98 -5.80 17.10
C PRO A 114 -4.00 -6.92 18.13
N HIS A 115 -3.64 -6.60 19.37
CA HIS A 115 -3.51 -7.62 20.41
C HIS A 115 -3.72 -7.00 21.79
N ASP A 116 -3.95 -7.86 22.75
CA ASP A 116 -4.09 -7.45 24.14
C ASP A 116 -3.53 -8.57 25.03
N TRP A 117 -3.34 -8.26 26.28
CA TRP A 117 -2.80 -9.16 27.29
C TRP A 117 -3.80 -9.24 28.45
N GLY A 118 -3.98 -10.42 29.03
CA GLY A 118 -4.86 -10.60 30.16
C GLY A 118 -4.86 -12.04 30.61
N ASP A 119 -5.87 -12.42 31.39
CA ASP A 119 -6.10 -13.82 31.74
C ASP A 119 -6.86 -14.53 30.62
N LYS A 120 -7.37 -15.73 30.92
CA LYS A 120 -8.05 -16.54 29.90
C LYS A 120 -9.30 -15.87 29.28
N ASP A 121 -9.81 -14.81 29.88
CA ASP A 121 -10.99 -14.12 29.40
C ASP A 121 -10.64 -12.90 28.54
N VAL A 122 -9.37 -12.69 28.25
CA VAL A 122 -8.94 -11.58 27.43
C VAL A 122 -9.59 -11.67 26.05
N LYS A 123 -10.05 -10.52 25.54
CA LYS A 123 -10.72 -10.43 24.26
C LYS A 123 -10.18 -9.27 23.45
N LEU A 124 -10.33 -9.41 22.17
CA LEU A 124 -9.90 -8.40 21.24
C LEU A 124 -11.10 -7.77 20.53
#